data_c58ee851172a7addb97db3929c08a95e
#
_entry.id   c58ee851172a7addb97db3929c08a95e
#
_cell.length_a   1.000
_cell.length_b   1.000
_cell.length_c   1.000
_cell.angle_alpha   90.00
_cell.angle_beta   90.00
_cell.angle_gamma   90.00
#
_symmetry.space_group_name_H-M   'P 1'
#
loop_
_entity.id
_entity.type
_entity.pdbx_description
1 polymer ?
#
loop_
_entity_poly.entity_id
_entity_poly.type
_entity_poly.pdbx_seq_one_letter_code
_entity_poly.pdbx_strand_id
1 'polypeptide(L)'
;MRAKTDGAVSRRAAMIGAAATGAMVSVGAGAQGRPVVNLQLGWLLSGNQLGEVAAKHMGFYEQEGVELRFQAGGPSIDGVAIVASGRFEVGQVSSSPSLMLAVSQDLPIRCFAVGAQQHPFTYFSMKKNPIREAKDFAGKKIATQATAVILLRALLAKNKIAEKDVQIITMGADMSPVLTGQADAVTGWLTNTSAIKPLGADRVELRLWDAGVKLYALPYYATNETIAKKGDALARFVRATARGWEWAAANRDKAVDFLVKEFPNLNRADEIEAAEVMLKYAFNENTRANGWGAMDPGIWKEQIDLYAELGQFSKRVPKVEEVMTLDILNATAGARPKLG
;
A
#
# COMPACT_ATOMS: atom_id res chain seq x y z
N MET A 1 -20.33 -69.94 47.91
CA MET A 1 -20.94 -69.75 49.25
C MET A 1 -21.59 -68.36 49.20
N ARG A 2 -22.91 -68.37 49.08
CA ARG A 2 -23.98 -67.88 50.01
C ARG A 2 -23.70 -66.45 50.47
N ALA A 3 -24.63 -65.49 50.46
CA ALA A 3 -26.10 -65.44 50.28
C ALA A 3 -26.44 -63.95 50.12
N LYS A 4 -27.33 -63.57 49.24
CA LYS A 4 -28.68 -63.02 49.41
C LYS A 4 -29.01 -62.31 50.74
N THR A 5 -29.52 -61.10 50.70
CA THR A 5 -30.93 -60.83 51.12
C THR A 5 -31.39 -59.44 50.67
N ASP A 6 -32.54 -59.52 50.11
CA ASP A 6 -33.61 -58.58 49.79
C ASP A 6 -34.05 -57.65 50.93
N GLY A 7 -34.68 -56.55 50.53
CA GLY A 7 -35.46 -55.71 51.39
C GLY A 7 -36.19 -54.61 50.65
N ALA A 8 -37.45 -54.89 50.34
CA ALA A 8 -38.34 -54.07 49.52
C ALA A 8 -39.12 -53.02 50.30
N VAL A 9 -39.56 -51.96 49.56
CA VAL A 9 -40.82 -51.21 49.60
C VAL A 9 -41.07 -50.20 50.77
N SER A 10 -41.27 -48.94 50.40
CA SER A 10 -42.56 -48.30 50.62
C SER A 10 -42.69 -46.96 49.87
N ARG A 11 -43.84 -46.85 49.22
CA ARG A 11 -44.36 -45.63 48.55
C ARG A 11 -44.94 -44.69 49.61
N ARG A 12 -44.76 -43.36 49.44
CA ARG A 12 -45.86 -42.40 49.48
C ARG A 12 -45.38 -40.98 49.19
N ALA A 13 -46.13 -40.35 48.30
CA ALA A 13 -46.11 -39.03 47.76
C ALA A 13 -45.99 -37.85 48.72
N ALA A 14 -45.37 -36.81 48.32
CA ALA A 14 -45.82 -35.43 48.50
C ALA A 14 -45.33 -34.54 47.34
N MET A 15 -46.25 -34.01 46.56
CA MET A 15 -46.02 -32.93 45.62
C MET A 15 -45.78 -31.64 46.39
N ILE A 16 -44.67 -30.96 46.11
CA ILE A 16 -44.55 -29.52 46.36
C ILE A 16 -43.88 -28.95 45.12
N GLY A 17 -44.63 -28.10 44.38
CA GLY A 17 -44.14 -27.37 43.24
C GLY A 17 -43.08 -26.34 43.64
N ALA A 18 -41.97 -26.37 42.95
CA ALA A 18 -41.00 -25.26 42.89
C ALA A 18 -40.81 -24.88 41.45
N ALA A 19 -41.25 -23.66 41.13
CA ALA A 19 -40.98 -23.01 39.84
C ALA A 19 -39.48 -22.85 39.70
N ALA A 20 -38.86 -23.64 38.83
CA ALA A 20 -37.48 -23.45 38.42
C ALA A 20 -37.47 -22.35 37.36
N THR A 21 -37.15 -21.13 37.77
CA THR A 21 -36.69 -20.05 36.88
C THR A 21 -35.45 -20.56 36.17
N GLY A 22 -35.61 -20.94 34.92
CA GLY A 22 -34.48 -21.26 34.04
C GLY A 22 -33.62 -20.01 33.79
N ALA A 23 -32.52 -19.91 34.52
CA ALA A 23 -31.44 -19.04 34.13
C ALA A 23 -30.92 -19.55 32.77
N MET A 24 -31.30 -18.87 31.68
CA MET A 24 -30.57 -19.01 30.45
C MET A 24 -29.14 -18.54 30.68
N VAL A 25 -28.24 -19.48 30.90
CA VAL A 25 -26.81 -19.26 30.75
C VAL A 25 -26.62 -18.94 29.28
N SER A 26 -26.51 -17.66 28.96
CA SER A 26 -25.95 -17.21 27.67
C SER A 26 -24.57 -17.83 27.61
N VAL A 27 -24.45 -18.91 26.85
CA VAL A 27 -23.16 -19.45 26.41
C VAL A 27 -22.46 -18.28 25.71
N GLY A 28 -21.48 -17.69 26.41
CA GLY A 28 -20.70 -16.63 25.87
C GLY A 28 -20.18 -17.05 24.50
N ALA A 29 -20.48 -16.24 23.48
CA ALA A 29 -19.84 -16.36 22.18
C ALA A 29 -18.34 -16.44 22.47
N GLY A 30 -17.75 -17.59 22.20
CA GLY A 30 -16.33 -17.81 22.38
C GLY A 30 -15.60 -16.63 21.75
N ALA A 31 -14.65 -16.06 22.46
CA ALA A 31 -13.79 -15.01 21.98
C ALA A 31 -13.03 -15.54 20.74
N GLN A 32 -13.66 -15.47 19.58
CA GLN A 32 -12.93 -15.61 18.33
C GLN A 32 -11.94 -14.45 18.32
N GLY A 33 -10.64 -14.81 18.33
CA GLY A 33 -9.57 -13.82 18.28
C GLY A 33 -9.83 -12.83 17.15
N ARG A 34 -9.40 -11.58 17.34
CA ARG A 34 -9.55 -10.54 16.32
C ARG A 34 -9.02 -11.06 14.98
N PRO A 35 -9.74 -10.84 13.85
CA PRO A 35 -9.21 -11.16 12.55
C PRO A 35 -7.84 -10.53 12.35
N VAL A 36 -6.87 -11.32 11.93
CA VAL A 36 -5.52 -10.84 11.61
C VAL A 36 -5.49 -10.43 10.14
N VAL A 37 -5.02 -9.23 9.87
CA VAL A 37 -4.67 -8.76 8.54
C VAL A 37 -3.15 -8.78 8.40
N ASN A 38 -2.64 -9.75 7.67
CA ASN A 38 -1.22 -9.83 7.33
C ASN A 38 -0.99 -8.99 6.09
N LEU A 39 -0.19 -7.93 6.21
CA LEU A 39 0.16 -6.99 5.14
C LEU A 39 1.55 -7.30 4.61
N GLN A 40 1.64 -7.80 3.37
CA GLN A 40 2.89 -7.97 2.65
C GLN A 40 3.26 -6.66 1.95
N LEU A 41 4.35 -6.05 2.35
CA LEU A 41 4.88 -4.87 1.68
C LEU A 41 5.67 -5.25 0.42
N GLY A 42 5.61 -4.41 -0.60
CA GLY A 42 6.39 -4.57 -1.83
C GLY A 42 7.84 -4.10 -1.69
N TRP A 43 8.17 -3.36 -0.63
CA TRP A 43 9.50 -2.83 -0.36
C TRP A 43 9.82 -2.85 1.13
N LEU A 44 11.01 -2.35 1.49
CA LEU A 44 11.44 -2.18 2.86
C LEU A 44 10.52 -1.21 3.60
N LEU A 45 10.42 -1.39 4.91
CA LEU A 45 9.71 -0.48 5.80
C LEU A 45 10.36 0.91 5.82
N SER A 46 9.55 1.96 5.78
CA SER A 46 9.97 3.36 5.75
C SER A 46 8.81 4.29 6.13
N GLY A 47 8.99 5.60 6.00
CA GLY A 47 7.92 6.60 6.13
C GLY A 47 6.72 6.42 5.21
N ASN A 48 6.84 5.55 4.21
CA ASN A 48 5.72 5.18 3.35
C ASN A 48 4.60 4.44 4.11
N GLN A 49 4.86 3.90 5.30
CA GLN A 49 3.89 3.25 6.19
C GLN A 49 3.53 4.12 7.40
N LEU A 50 3.72 5.43 7.30
CA LEU A 50 3.47 6.37 8.40
C LEU A 50 2.06 6.28 8.97
N GLY A 51 1.05 6.15 8.11
CA GLY A 51 -0.35 6.04 8.51
C GLY A 51 -0.67 4.71 9.19
N GLU A 52 -0.16 3.60 8.67
CA GLU A 52 -0.36 2.28 9.26
C GLU A 52 0.30 2.18 10.65
N VAL A 53 1.52 2.71 10.78
CA VAL A 53 2.22 2.73 12.06
C VAL A 53 1.50 3.65 13.06
N ALA A 54 1.06 4.82 12.62
CA ALA A 54 0.24 5.72 13.47
C ALA A 54 -1.06 5.03 13.90
N ALA A 55 -1.78 4.37 12.99
CA ALA A 55 -3.01 3.64 13.31
C ALA A 55 -2.78 2.54 14.35
N LYS A 56 -1.68 1.81 14.24
CA LYS A 56 -1.29 0.76 15.18
C LYS A 56 -1.00 1.34 16.56
N HIS A 57 -0.15 2.36 16.67
CA HIS A 57 0.21 2.97 17.94
C HIS A 57 -0.95 3.71 18.61
N MET A 58 -1.90 4.24 17.84
CA MET A 58 -3.12 4.89 18.33
C MET A 58 -4.25 3.90 18.67
N GLY A 59 -4.05 2.59 18.47
CA GLY A 59 -5.04 1.56 18.74
C GLY A 59 -6.24 1.57 17.79
N PHE A 60 -6.12 2.16 16.59
CA PHE A 60 -7.25 2.24 15.66
C PHE A 60 -7.62 0.88 15.06
N TYR A 61 -6.65 -0.01 14.87
CA TYR A 61 -6.93 -1.38 14.44
C TYR A 61 -7.67 -2.18 15.50
N GLU A 62 -7.29 -2.02 16.78
CA GLU A 62 -7.98 -2.65 17.91
C GLU A 62 -9.42 -2.15 18.04
N GLN A 63 -9.65 -0.85 17.86
CA GLN A 63 -10.99 -0.24 17.89
C GLN A 63 -11.87 -0.76 16.75
N GLU A 64 -11.30 -1.03 15.58
CA GLU A 64 -11.97 -1.67 14.46
C GLU A 64 -12.08 -3.19 14.62
N GLY A 65 -11.51 -3.76 15.68
CA GLY A 65 -11.58 -5.19 15.97
C GLY A 65 -10.73 -6.04 15.02
N VAL A 66 -9.64 -5.52 14.47
CA VAL A 66 -8.66 -6.25 13.65
C VAL A 66 -7.26 -6.11 14.25
N GLU A 67 -6.36 -7.03 13.89
CA GLU A 67 -4.94 -6.96 14.22
C GLU A 67 -4.15 -6.81 12.92
N LEU A 68 -3.25 -5.82 12.83
CA LEU A 68 -2.36 -5.65 11.69
C LEU A 68 -0.98 -6.22 11.97
N ARG A 69 -0.48 -7.06 11.05
CA ARG A 69 0.90 -7.56 11.04
C ARG A 69 1.58 -7.20 9.74
N PHE A 70 2.77 -6.59 9.87
CA PHE A 70 3.60 -6.23 8.72
C PHE A 70 4.56 -7.36 8.37
N GLN A 71 4.72 -7.60 7.06
CA GLN A 71 5.83 -8.34 6.49
C GLN A 71 6.58 -7.44 5.51
N ALA A 72 7.83 -7.13 5.83
CA ALA A 72 8.67 -6.34 4.93
C ALA A 72 8.86 -7.04 3.58
N GLY A 73 8.89 -6.24 2.52
CA GLY A 73 9.32 -6.66 1.20
C GLY A 73 10.82 -6.41 0.99
N GLY A 74 11.22 -6.30 -0.26
CA GLY A 74 12.60 -6.00 -0.66
C GLY A 74 12.91 -6.43 -2.09
N PRO A 75 14.14 -6.20 -2.56
CA PRO A 75 14.52 -6.45 -3.96
C PRO A 75 14.34 -7.90 -4.45
N SER A 76 14.39 -8.86 -3.52
CA SER A 76 14.29 -10.31 -3.82
C SER A 76 12.96 -10.92 -3.38
N ILE A 77 11.98 -10.10 -2.97
CA ILE A 77 10.68 -10.56 -2.48
C ILE A 77 9.61 -10.31 -3.53
N ASP A 78 9.03 -11.37 -4.07
CA ASP A 78 7.82 -11.27 -4.91
C ASP A 78 6.58 -11.22 -4.02
N GLY A 79 6.28 -10.01 -3.52
CA GLY A 79 5.11 -9.77 -2.68
C GLY A 79 3.79 -10.09 -3.40
N VAL A 80 3.74 -9.90 -4.73
CA VAL A 80 2.53 -10.17 -5.51
C VAL A 80 2.25 -11.68 -5.54
N ALA A 81 3.25 -12.52 -5.80
CA ALA A 81 3.09 -13.97 -5.77
C ALA A 81 2.73 -14.48 -4.36
N ILE A 82 3.30 -13.89 -3.31
CA ILE A 82 2.98 -14.23 -1.91
C ILE A 82 1.50 -13.98 -1.60
N VAL A 83 0.95 -12.82 -1.97
CA VAL A 83 -0.47 -12.50 -1.74
C VAL A 83 -1.38 -13.31 -2.67
N ALA A 84 -1.02 -13.46 -3.94
CA ALA A 84 -1.78 -14.26 -4.90
C ALA A 84 -1.90 -15.73 -4.46
N SER A 85 -0.94 -16.27 -3.69
CA SER A 85 -1.02 -17.61 -3.09
C SER A 85 -2.01 -17.71 -1.91
N GLY A 86 -2.59 -16.60 -1.45
CA GLY A 86 -3.52 -16.56 -0.30
C GLY A 86 -2.87 -16.60 1.07
N ARG A 87 -1.52 -16.57 1.17
CA ARG A 87 -0.82 -16.56 2.47
C ARG A 87 -0.96 -15.25 3.25
N PHE A 88 -1.21 -14.16 2.55
CA PHE A 88 -1.43 -12.83 3.12
C PHE A 88 -2.76 -12.27 2.64
N GLU A 89 -3.48 -11.61 3.53
CA GLU A 89 -4.77 -10.99 3.24
C GLU A 89 -4.62 -9.77 2.34
N VAL A 90 -3.58 -8.98 2.59
CA VAL A 90 -3.34 -7.71 1.91
C VAL A 90 -1.90 -7.64 1.42
N GLY A 91 -1.72 -7.09 0.23
CA GLY A 91 -0.43 -6.64 -0.26
C GLY A 91 -0.44 -5.14 -0.49
N GLN A 92 0.75 -4.54 -0.45
CA GLN A 92 0.99 -3.18 -0.89
C GLN A 92 2.18 -3.19 -1.82
N VAL A 93 2.02 -2.74 -3.06
CA VAL A 93 3.15 -2.56 -3.99
C VAL A 93 3.55 -1.09 -4.09
N SER A 94 4.76 -0.83 -4.55
CA SER A 94 5.26 0.55 -4.68
C SER A 94 4.50 1.34 -5.73
N SER A 95 4.03 0.69 -6.82
CA SER A 95 3.52 1.37 -8.01
C SER A 95 2.38 0.58 -8.65
N SER A 96 1.36 1.29 -9.14
CA SER A 96 0.19 0.72 -9.81
C SER A 96 0.51 -0.17 -11.03
N PRO A 97 1.54 0.11 -11.88
CA PRO A 97 1.89 -0.78 -12.97
C PRO A 97 2.15 -2.23 -12.56
N SER A 98 2.72 -2.47 -11.37
CA SER A 98 2.98 -3.83 -10.89
C SER A 98 1.71 -4.68 -10.81
N LEU A 99 0.58 -4.07 -10.41
CA LEU A 99 -0.71 -4.78 -10.35
C LEU A 99 -1.28 -5.03 -11.74
N MET A 100 -1.21 -4.03 -12.63
CA MET A 100 -1.69 -4.19 -14.01
C MET A 100 -0.95 -5.32 -14.74
N LEU A 101 0.37 -5.38 -14.57
CA LEU A 101 1.21 -6.44 -15.15
C LEU A 101 0.86 -7.82 -14.57
N ALA A 102 0.65 -7.91 -13.27
CA ALA A 102 0.26 -9.15 -12.61
C ALA A 102 -1.12 -9.65 -13.10
N VAL A 103 -2.10 -8.75 -13.17
CA VAL A 103 -3.44 -9.09 -13.70
C VAL A 103 -3.38 -9.45 -15.18
N SER A 104 -2.49 -8.83 -15.98
CA SER A 104 -2.29 -9.21 -17.37
C SER A 104 -1.84 -10.66 -17.55
N GLN A 105 -1.25 -11.25 -16.51
CA GLN A 105 -0.83 -12.66 -16.45
C GLN A 105 -1.87 -13.56 -15.77
N ASP A 106 -3.10 -13.08 -15.60
CA ASP A 106 -4.24 -13.76 -14.99
C ASP A 106 -4.09 -14.02 -13.46
N LEU A 107 -3.22 -13.27 -12.75
CA LEU A 107 -3.22 -13.35 -11.29
C LEU A 107 -4.54 -12.79 -10.75
N PRO A 108 -5.25 -13.53 -9.86
CA PRO A 108 -6.59 -13.17 -9.40
C PRO A 108 -6.55 -12.16 -8.25
N ILE A 109 -5.94 -10.99 -8.49
CA ILE A 109 -5.78 -9.91 -7.51
C ILE A 109 -6.42 -8.63 -8.00
N ARG A 110 -6.90 -7.78 -7.07
CA ARG A 110 -7.40 -6.44 -7.37
C ARG A 110 -6.96 -5.44 -6.32
N CYS A 111 -6.68 -4.21 -6.80
CA CYS A 111 -6.50 -3.04 -5.95
C CYS A 111 -7.83 -2.63 -5.33
N PHE A 112 -7.84 -2.29 -4.03
CA PHE A 112 -9.02 -1.81 -3.33
C PHE A 112 -8.85 -0.46 -2.64
N ALA A 113 -7.63 0.08 -2.55
CA ALA A 113 -7.31 1.42 -2.07
C ALA A 113 -5.90 1.82 -2.51
N VAL A 114 -5.56 3.12 -2.48
CA VAL A 114 -4.21 3.61 -2.74
C VAL A 114 -3.70 4.48 -1.59
N GLY A 115 -2.46 4.26 -1.17
CA GLY A 115 -1.83 5.02 -0.09
C GLY A 115 -1.42 6.42 -0.53
N ALA A 116 -1.07 6.62 -1.80
CA ALA A 116 -0.72 7.92 -2.35
C ALA A 116 -1.38 8.17 -3.70
N GLN A 117 -1.91 9.37 -3.82
CA GLN A 117 -2.63 9.85 -5.01
C GLN A 117 -1.69 10.21 -6.16
N GLN A 118 -0.45 10.54 -5.85
CA GLN A 118 0.60 10.82 -6.82
C GLN A 118 1.82 9.96 -6.53
N HIS A 119 2.44 9.48 -7.60
CA HIS A 119 3.66 8.69 -7.49
C HIS A 119 4.86 9.61 -7.24
N PRO A 120 5.66 9.40 -6.19
CA PRO A 120 6.79 10.27 -5.85
C PRO A 120 8.05 10.02 -6.69
N PHE A 121 7.97 9.22 -7.74
CA PHE A 121 9.10 8.92 -8.61
C PHE A 121 9.55 10.16 -9.37
N THR A 122 10.86 10.43 -9.30
CA THR A 122 11.47 11.68 -9.76
C THR A 122 12.79 11.38 -10.48
N TYR A 123 13.08 12.17 -11.48
CA TYR A 123 14.37 12.24 -12.15
C TYR A 123 15.14 13.40 -11.54
N PHE A 124 16.34 13.11 -11.05
CA PHE A 124 17.23 14.08 -10.43
C PHE A 124 18.40 14.35 -11.35
N SER A 125 18.55 15.60 -11.78
CA SER A 125 19.69 16.13 -12.55
C SER A 125 20.37 17.26 -11.76
N MET A 126 21.45 17.79 -12.28
CA MET A 126 22.17 18.89 -11.63
C MET A 126 22.00 20.19 -12.41
N LYS A 127 22.04 21.34 -11.74
CA LYS A 127 21.93 22.67 -12.36
C LYS A 127 22.87 22.89 -13.53
N LYS A 128 24.05 22.25 -13.52
CA LYS A 128 25.03 22.33 -14.62
C LYS A 128 24.56 21.67 -15.92
N ASN A 129 23.64 20.70 -15.84
CA ASN A 129 23.04 19.98 -16.98
C ASN A 129 21.59 19.57 -16.62
N PRO A 130 20.68 20.55 -16.56
CA PRO A 130 19.36 20.32 -15.98
C PRO A 130 18.45 19.56 -16.95
N ILE A 131 17.61 18.68 -16.38
CA ILE A 131 16.44 18.07 -17.01
C ILE A 131 15.21 18.65 -16.30
N ARG A 132 14.48 19.55 -16.93
CA ARG A 132 13.33 20.25 -16.35
C ARG A 132 12.00 19.81 -16.97
N GLU A 133 12.06 19.28 -18.16
CA GLU A 133 10.89 18.81 -18.91
C GLU A 133 11.25 17.56 -19.73
N ALA A 134 10.23 16.87 -20.20
CA ALA A 134 10.44 15.58 -20.90
C ALA A 134 11.34 15.71 -22.14
N LYS A 135 11.24 16.79 -22.90
CA LYS A 135 12.08 16.97 -24.12
C LYS A 135 13.58 17.00 -23.82
N ASP A 136 13.98 17.35 -22.59
CA ASP A 136 15.38 17.43 -22.18
C ASP A 136 16.05 16.05 -22.09
N PHE A 137 15.28 14.94 -22.17
CA PHE A 137 15.81 13.57 -22.13
C PHE A 137 16.57 13.19 -23.42
N ALA A 138 16.28 13.83 -24.55
CA ALA A 138 16.91 13.49 -25.81
C ALA A 138 18.44 13.68 -25.76
N GLY A 139 19.18 12.63 -26.14
CA GLY A 139 20.64 12.59 -26.07
C GLY A 139 21.25 12.40 -24.67
N LYS A 140 20.42 12.19 -23.62
CA LYS A 140 20.88 12.07 -22.23
C LYS A 140 21.12 10.64 -21.79
N LYS A 141 22.00 10.51 -20.78
CA LYS A 141 22.26 9.26 -20.05
C LYS A 141 21.45 9.27 -18.78
N ILE A 142 20.49 8.36 -18.66
CA ILE A 142 19.60 8.24 -17.50
C ILE A 142 19.94 6.98 -16.75
N ALA A 143 20.41 7.11 -15.52
CA ALA A 143 20.63 5.97 -14.64
C ALA A 143 19.36 5.70 -13.84
N THR A 144 18.86 4.47 -13.95
CA THR A 144 17.62 4.04 -13.27
C THR A 144 17.73 2.60 -12.80
N GLN A 145 16.96 2.24 -11.78
CA GLN A 145 16.86 0.87 -11.30
C GLN A 145 16.18 -0.01 -12.36
N ALA A 146 16.60 -1.27 -12.48
CA ALA A 146 16.05 -2.20 -13.47
C ALA A 146 14.51 -2.31 -13.40
N THR A 147 13.95 -2.32 -12.18
CA THR A 147 12.50 -2.34 -11.93
C THR A 147 11.79 -1.04 -12.30
N ALA A 148 12.52 0.07 -12.45
CA ALA A 148 11.97 1.38 -12.78
C ALA A 148 12.15 1.78 -14.25
N VAL A 149 12.85 0.98 -15.07
CA VAL A 149 12.98 1.22 -16.52
C VAL A 149 11.61 1.38 -17.18
N ILE A 150 10.61 0.62 -16.75
CA ILE A 150 9.25 0.69 -17.27
C ILE A 150 8.61 2.08 -17.04
N LEU A 151 8.97 2.78 -15.95
CA LEU A 151 8.48 4.14 -15.67
C LEU A 151 9.14 5.17 -16.61
N LEU A 152 10.42 4.99 -16.89
CA LEU A 152 11.13 5.82 -17.90
C LEU A 152 10.53 5.61 -19.29
N ARG A 153 10.31 4.37 -19.71
CA ARG A 153 9.66 4.06 -20.99
C ARG A 153 8.29 4.71 -21.10
N ALA A 154 7.49 4.66 -20.03
CA ALA A 154 6.19 5.32 -19.98
C ALA A 154 6.31 6.85 -20.17
N LEU A 155 7.31 7.49 -19.54
CA LEU A 155 7.58 8.92 -19.73
C LEU A 155 7.96 9.22 -21.18
N LEU A 156 8.91 8.48 -21.74
CA LEU A 156 9.40 8.69 -23.10
C LEU A 156 8.27 8.55 -24.11
N ALA A 157 7.48 7.47 -24.02
CA ALA A 157 6.35 7.24 -24.93
C ALA A 157 5.27 8.32 -24.81
N LYS A 158 4.87 8.67 -23.59
CA LYS A 158 3.88 9.73 -23.34
C LYS A 158 4.27 11.06 -23.98
N ASN A 159 5.58 11.33 -24.05
CA ASN A 159 6.14 12.56 -24.59
C ASN A 159 6.70 12.39 -26.01
N LYS A 160 6.43 11.25 -26.68
CA LYS A 160 6.85 10.95 -28.07
C LYS A 160 8.36 11.04 -28.29
N ILE A 161 9.16 10.63 -27.30
CA ILE A 161 10.61 10.56 -27.34
C ILE A 161 10.99 9.10 -27.65
N ALA A 162 11.79 8.88 -28.70
CA ALA A 162 12.21 7.54 -29.03
C ALA A 162 13.23 7.01 -28.01
N GLU A 163 13.05 5.79 -27.50
CA GLU A 163 13.94 5.19 -26.50
C GLU A 163 15.41 5.15 -26.97
N LYS A 164 15.64 4.94 -28.27
CA LYS A 164 16.99 4.96 -28.88
C LYS A 164 17.72 6.28 -28.73
N ASP A 165 17.00 7.37 -28.48
CA ASP A 165 17.56 8.71 -28.30
C ASP A 165 17.97 8.97 -26.84
N VAL A 166 17.79 7.98 -25.94
CA VAL A 166 18.16 8.06 -24.52
C VAL A 166 19.03 6.87 -24.15
N GLN A 167 20.18 7.12 -23.52
CA GLN A 167 21.02 6.06 -23.01
C GLN A 167 20.53 5.64 -21.61
N ILE A 168 20.01 4.44 -21.48
CA ILE A 168 19.56 3.90 -20.19
C ILE A 168 20.70 3.14 -19.52
N ILE A 169 21.02 3.51 -18.28
CA ILE A 169 22.07 2.88 -17.46
C ILE A 169 21.40 2.26 -16.24
N THR A 170 21.69 0.99 -15.94
CA THR A 170 21.20 0.36 -14.71
C THR A 170 22.02 0.84 -13.51
N MET A 171 21.33 1.26 -12.45
CA MET A 171 21.93 1.70 -11.18
C MET A 171 21.34 0.97 -9.97
N GLY A 172 22.03 1.05 -8.84
CA GLY A 172 21.52 0.69 -7.51
C GLY A 172 20.65 1.79 -6.90
N ALA A 173 20.66 1.89 -5.56
CA ALA A 173 19.87 2.88 -4.83
C ALA A 173 20.60 4.22 -4.61
N ASP A 174 21.90 4.28 -4.91
CA ASP A 174 22.72 5.47 -4.64
C ASP A 174 22.68 6.47 -5.80
N MET A 175 22.83 7.77 -5.49
CA MET A 175 22.71 8.85 -6.45
C MET A 175 24.08 9.26 -7.07
N SER A 176 25.16 8.51 -6.80
CA SER A 176 26.52 8.84 -7.24
C SER A 176 26.69 9.00 -8.76
N PRO A 177 25.98 8.26 -9.65
CA PRO A 177 26.17 8.41 -11.09
C PRO A 177 25.95 9.83 -11.63
N VAL A 178 25.02 10.61 -11.06
CA VAL A 178 24.81 12.00 -11.49
C VAL A 178 25.84 12.95 -10.90
N LEU A 179 26.35 12.67 -9.70
CA LEU A 179 27.39 13.48 -9.06
C LEU A 179 28.74 13.34 -9.77
N THR A 180 29.07 12.11 -10.18
CA THR A 180 30.33 11.80 -10.88
C THR A 180 30.29 12.10 -12.37
N GLY A 181 29.11 12.43 -12.94
CA GLY A 181 28.94 12.68 -14.38
C GLY A 181 28.85 11.41 -15.22
N GLN A 182 28.72 10.24 -14.61
CA GLN A 182 28.46 8.98 -15.31
C GLN A 182 27.07 8.98 -15.96
N ALA A 183 26.11 9.68 -15.35
CA ALA A 183 24.77 9.91 -15.88
C ALA A 183 24.41 11.40 -15.84
N ASP A 184 23.51 11.82 -16.72
CA ASP A 184 22.95 13.18 -16.74
C ASP A 184 21.82 13.33 -15.71
N ALA A 185 21.11 12.22 -15.44
CA ALA A 185 20.15 12.13 -14.36
C ALA A 185 20.12 10.72 -13.74
N VAL A 186 19.67 10.67 -12.48
CA VAL A 186 19.37 9.46 -11.72
C VAL A 186 17.90 9.46 -11.33
N THR A 187 17.36 8.29 -10.98
CA THR A 187 15.96 8.16 -10.58
C THR A 187 15.83 7.74 -9.11
N GLY A 188 14.76 8.16 -8.47
CA GLY A 188 14.44 7.78 -7.11
C GLY A 188 13.07 8.29 -6.67
N TRP A 189 12.75 8.06 -5.41
CA TRP A 189 11.55 8.59 -4.78
C TRP A 189 11.89 9.84 -3.99
N LEU A 190 11.08 10.90 -4.12
CA LEU A 190 11.23 12.11 -3.29
C LEU A 190 11.11 11.85 -1.78
N THR A 191 10.43 10.77 -1.39
CA THR A 191 10.34 10.33 0.01
C THR A 191 11.61 9.64 0.51
N ASN A 192 12.59 9.36 -0.35
CA ASN A 192 13.87 8.77 0.05
C ASN A 192 14.89 9.88 0.32
N THR A 193 14.62 10.70 1.32
CA THR A 193 15.34 11.95 1.61
C THR A 193 16.82 11.69 1.92
N SER A 194 17.15 10.62 2.63
CA SER A 194 18.55 10.25 2.93
C SER A 194 19.36 9.98 1.65
N ALA A 195 18.78 9.28 0.67
CA ALA A 195 19.46 8.95 -0.58
C ALA A 195 19.65 10.19 -1.48
N ILE A 196 18.72 11.13 -1.50
CA ILE A 196 18.79 12.33 -2.34
C ILE A 196 19.56 13.49 -1.70
N LYS A 197 19.79 13.45 -0.39
CA LYS A 197 20.51 14.50 0.38
C LYS A 197 21.88 14.85 -0.18
N PRO A 198 22.72 13.88 -0.66
CA PRO A 198 24.03 14.19 -1.26
C PRO A 198 23.96 15.06 -2.51
N LEU A 199 22.82 15.15 -3.20
CA LEU A 199 22.64 15.98 -4.40
C LEU A 199 22.63 17.49 -4.05
N GLY A 200 22.36 17.83 -2.80
CA GLY A 200 22.40 19.21 -2.31
C GLY A 200 21.40 20.15 -2.98
N ALA A 201 21.69 21.46 -2.90
CA ALA A 201 20.84 22.54 -3.42
C ALA A 201 20.95 22.73 -4.95
N ASP A 202 21.90 22.05 -5.60
CA ASP A 202 22.09 22.13 -7.06
C ASP A 202 21.31 21.06 -7.82
N ARG A 203 20.55 20.23 -7.12
CA ARG A 203 19.66 19.27 -7.75
C ARG A 203 18.52 19.96 -8.49
N VAL A 204 18.14 19.41 -9.61
CA VAL A 204 16.96 19.77 -10.39
C VAL A 204 16.07 18.53 -10.45
N GLU A 205 14.80 18.71 -10.17
CA GLU A 205 13.81 17.66 -10.06
C GLU A 205 12.80 17.73 -11.20
N LEU A 206 12.58 16.60 -11.88
CA LEU A 206 11.44 16.41 -12.77
C LEU A 206 10.65 15.20 -12.27
N ARG A 207 9.47 15.43 -11.70
CA ARG A 207 8.61 14.34 -11.26
C ARG A 207 7.97 13.65 -12.46
N LEU A 208 7.86 12.32 -12.37
CA LEU A 208 7.17 11.51 -13.38
C LEU A 208 5.74 12.02 -13.62
N TRP A 209 5.05 12.41 -12.54
CA TRP A 209 3.70 12.99 -12.58
C TRP A 209 3.62 14.26 -13.42
N ASP A 210 4.57 15.17 -13.27
CA ASP A 210 4.62 16.44 -13.99
C ASP A 210 5.02 16.24 -15.45
N ALA A 211 5.74 15.16 -15.76
CA ALA A 211 6.04 14.73 -17.12
C ALA A 211 4.86 14.04 -17.82
N GLY A 212 3.67 14.02 -17.19
CA GLY A 212 2.41 13.54 -17.75
C GLY A 212 2.09 12.07 -17.52
N VAL A 213 2.92 11.34 -16.77
CA VAL A 213 2.66 9.92 -16.42
C VAL A 213 2.06 9.87 -15.03
N LYS A 214 0.73 9.81 -14.98
CA LYS A 214 -0.03 9.81 -13.74
C LYS A 214 -0.19 8.38 -13.23
N LEU A 215 0.55 8.03 -12.19
CA LEU A 215 0.50 6.73 -11.51
C LEU A 215 0.12 6.90 -10.05
N TYR A 216 -0.59 5.92 -9.50
CA TYR A 216 -0.76 5.78 -8.07
C TYR A 216 0.47 5.15 -7.43
N ALA A 217 0.78 5.55 -6.19
CA ALA A 217 1.74 4.87 -5.35
C ALA A 217 1.06 4.18 -4.17
N LEU A 218 1.74 3.16 -3.66
CA LEU A 218 1.30 2.37 -2.51
C LEU A 218 -0.13 1.80 -2.67
N PRO A 219 -0.49 1.20 -3.83
CA PRO A 219 -1.78 0.55 -3.95
C PRO A 219 -1.85 -0.69 -3.05
N TYR A 220 -2.96 -0.79 -2.30
CA TYR A 220 -3.32 -1.96 -1.51
C TYR A 220 -4.17 -2.89 -2.35
N TYR A 221 -3.83 -4.16 -2.33
CA TYR A 221 -4.51 -5.18 -3.12
C TYR A 221 -4.72 -6.46 -2.31
N ALA A 222 -5.65 -7.26 -2.77
CA ALA A 222 -5.93 -8.57 -2.21
C ALA A 222 -6.36 -9.52 -3.34
N THR A 223 -6.43 -10.82 -3.05
CA THR A 223 -7.03 -11.76 -4.01
C THR A 223 -8.52 -11.51 -4.16
N ASN A 224 -9.09 -11.86 -5.31
CA ASN A 224 -10.53 -11.79 -5.53
C ASN A 224 -11.31 -12.60 -4.48
N GLU A 225 -10.74 -13.73 -4.05
CA GLU A 225 -11.31 -14.57 -2.99
C GLU A 225 -11.28 -13.86 -1.63
N THR A 226 -10.17 -13.21 -1.27
CA THR A 226 -10.05 -12.43 -0.03
C THR A 226 -11.03 -11.27 -0.02
N ILE A 227 -11.16 -10.53 -1.13
CA ILE A 227 -12.14 -9.43 -1.24
C ILE A 227 -13.56 -9.96 -1.03
N ALA A 228 -13.93 -11.08 -1.65
CA ALA A 228 -15.25 -11.66 -1.53
C ALA A 228 -15.55 -12.24 -0.13
N LYS A 229 -14.58 -12.95 0.48
CA LYS A 229 -14.81 -13.68 1.74
C LYS A 229 -14.47 -12.87 3.00
N LYS A 230 -13.54 -11.90 2.90
CA LYS A 230 -13.03 -11.10 4.03
C LYS A 230 -13.25 -9.60 3.84
N GLY A 231 -14.21 -9.20 3.00
CA GLY A 231 -14.49 -7.79 2.70
C GLY A 231 -14.72 -6.92 3.94
N ASP A 232 -15.41 -7.44 4.97
CA ASP A 232 -15.59 -6.72 6.23
C ASP A 232 -14.25 -6.47 6.96
N ALA A 233 -13.36 -7.45 7.03
CA ALA A 233 -12.03 -7.27 7.62
C ALA A 233 -11.19 -6.25 6.84
N LEU A 234 -11.27 -6.26 5.50
CA LEU A 234 -10.62 -5.26 4.65
C LEU A 234 -11.22 -3.87 4.86
N ALA A 235 -12.53 -3.75 5.01
CA ALA A 235 -13.18 -2.48 5.32
C ALA A 235 -12.73 -1.91 6.68
N ARG A 236 -12.63 -2.76 7.72
CA ARG A 236 -12.09 -2.39 9.03
C ARG A 236 -10.63 -1.96 8.94
N PHE A 237 -9.80 -2.70 8.19
CA PHE A 237 -8.42 -2.33 7.90
C PHE A 237 -8.34 -0.95 7.24
N VAL A 238 -9.14 -0.68 6.20
CA VAL A 238 -9.16 0.61 5.49
C VAL A 238 -9.58 1.75 6.41
N ARG A 239 -10.62 1.58 7.26
CA ARG A 239 -11.04 2.61 8.21
C ARG A 239 -9.95 2.94 9.23
N ALA A 240 -9.32 1.92 9.81
CA ALA A 240 -8.24 2.11 10.76
C ALA A 240 -7.03 2.82 10.13
N THR A 241 -6.61 2.34 8.95
CA THR A 241 -5.48 2.92 8.21
C THR A 241 -5.75 4.37 7.82
N ALA A 242 -6.95 4.67 7.32
CA ALA A 242 -7.35 6.03 6.94
C ALA A 242 -7.30 7.01 8.12
N ARG A 243 -7.79 6.59 9.31
CA ARG A 243 -7.67 7.37 10.56
C ARG A 243 -6.20 7.56 10.97
N GLY A 244 -5.36 6.57 10.74
CA GLY A 244 -3.92 6.68 11.00
C GLY A 244 -3.25 7.73 10.13
N TRP A 245 -3.58 7.78 8.85
CA TRP A 245 -3.09 8.81 7.93
C TRP A 245 -3.59 10.21 8.30
N GLU A 246 -4.86 10.36 8.70
CA GLU A 246 -5.40 11.62 9.22
C GLU A 246 -4.65 12.08 10.47
N TRP A 247 -4.47 11.16 11.43
CA TRP A 247 -3.76 11.48 12.65
C TRP A 247 -2.29 11.85 12.38
N ALA A 248 -1.62 11.15 11.49
CA ALA A 248 -0.26 11.43 11.08
C ALA A 248 -0.13 12.80 10.39
N ALA A 249 -1.12 13.18 9.57
CA ALA A 249 -1.16 14.51 8.95
C ALA A 249 -1.24 15.64 9.98
N ALA A 250 -2.02 15.44 11.05
CA ALA A 250 -2.18 16.40 12.13
C ALA A 250 -1.03 16.36 13.17
N ASN A 251 -0.29 15.24 13.26
CA ASN A 251 0.71 14.97 14.30
C ASN A 251 2.02 14.39 13.71
N ARG A 252 2.50 14.95 12.62
CA ARG A 252 3.62 14.42 11.81
C ARG A 252 4.81 13.96 12.65
N ASP A 253 5.33 14.82 13.53
CA ASP A 253 6.53 14.55 14.30
C ASP A 253 6.32 13.37 15.26
N LYS A 254 5.16 13.27 15.89
CA LYS A 254 4.80 12.12 16.75
C LYS A 254 4.60 10.85 15.95
N ALA A 255 4.05 10.95 14.74
CA ALA A 255 3.90 9.80 13.85
C ALA A 255 5.27 9.25 13.45
N VAL A 256 6.24 10.13 13.18
CA VAL A 256 7.64 9.73 12.94
C VAL A 256 8.28 9.16 14.19
N ASP A 257 8.00 9.67 15.40
CA ASP A 257 8.49 9.05 16.64
C ASP A 257 8.00 7.62 16.80
N PHE A 258 6.73 7.33 16.43
CA PHE A 258 6.21 5.96 16.40
C PHE A 258 6.92 5.11 15.35
N LEU A 259 7.15 5.68 14.16
CA LEU A 259 7.82 4.99 13.06
C LEU A 259 9.22 4.55 13.45
N VAL A 260 10.06 5.44 13.98
CA VAL A 260 11.45 5.13 14.37
C VAL A 260 11.52 4.26 15.62
N LYS A 261 10.51 4.30 16.49
CA LYS A 261 10.39 3.38 17.61
C LYS A 261 10.12 1.94 17.14
N GLU A 262 9.29 1.77 16.13
CA GLU A 262 8.97 0.46 15.55
C GLU A 262 10.09 -0.05 14.64
N PHE A 263 10.79 0.87 13.95
CA PHE A 263 11.87 0.58 13.01
C PHE A 263 13.14 1.37 13.37
N PRO A 264 13.93 0.91 14.36
CA PRO A 264 15.07 1.66 14.92
C PRO A 264 16.21 1.93 13.94
N ASN A 265 16.22 1.29 12.77
CA ASN A 265 17.23 1.53 11.72
C ASN A 265 16.93 2.80 10.89
N LEU A 266 15.75 3.40 11.06
CA LEU A 266 15.39 4.65 10.38
C LEU A 266 15.98 5.86 11.11
N ASN A 267 16.43 6.85 10.33
CA ASN A 267 16.91 8.12 10.89
C ASN A 267 15.75 9.09 11.05
N ARG A 268 15.48 9.54 12.29
CA ARG A 268 14.36 10.42 12.61
C ARG A 268 14.33 11.70 11.77
N ALA A 269 15.48 12.37 11.59
CA ALA A 269 15.52 13.63 10.85
C ALA A 269 15.16 13.43 9.38
N ASP A 270 15.68 12.37 8.77
CA ASP A 270 15.37 12.03 7.39
C ASP A 270 13.88 11.63 7.23
N GLU A 271 13.32 10.92 8.22
CA GLU A 271 11.91 10.51 8.20
C GLU A 271 10.94 11.70 8.44
N ILE A 272 11.31 12.75 9.14
CA ILE A 272 10.52 13.99 9.24
C ILE A 272 10.39 14.66 7.86
N GLU A 273 11.49 14.76 7.12
CA GLU A 273 11.48 15.30 5.76
C GLU A 273 10.68 14.39 4.81
N ALA A 274 10.89 13.07 4.88
CA ALA A 274 10.16 12.08 4.10
C ALA A 274 8.66 12.11 4.37
N ALA A 275 8.25 12.23 5.63
CA ALA A 275 6.85 12.32 6.03
C ALA A 275 6.17 13.57 5.48
N GLU A 276 6.85 14.71 5.46
CA GLU A 276 6.31 15.94 4.86
C GLU A 276 6.00 15.75 3.37
N VAL A 277 6.94 15.13 2.65
CA VAL A 277 6.75 14.83 1.22
C VAL A 277 5.63 13.80 1.03
N MET A 278 5.63 12.73 1.82
CA MET A 278 4.64 11.65 1.70
C MET A 278 3.21 12.14 1.94
N LEU A 279 3.00 12.99 2.95
CA LEU A 279 1.68 13.56 3.24
C LEU A 279 1.15 14.43 2.09
N LYS A 280 2.01 15.17 1.38
CA LYS A 280 1.63 15.92 0.18
C LYS A 280 1.17 15.02 -0.97
N TYR A 281 1.66 13.77 -1.05
CA TYR A 281 1.27 12.82 -2.09
C TYR A 281 0.11 11.92 -1.67
N ALA A 282 -0.08 11.69 -0.37
CA ALA A 282 -1.18 10.88 0.15
C ALA A 282 -2.55 11.54 -0.07
N PHE A 283 -2.59 12.89 -0.11
CA PHE A 283 -3.83 13.66 -0.15
C PHE A 283 -3.86 14.62 -1.34
N ASN A 284 -5.05 14.80 -1.93
CA ASN A 284 -5.33 15.73 -3.00
C ASN A 284 -6.84 16.04 -3.06
N GLU A 285 -7.31 16.70 -4.12
CA GLU A 285 -8.73 17.00 -4.32
C GLU A 285 -9.61 15.74 -4.37
N ASN A 286 -9.10 14.61 -4.92
CA ASN A 286 -9.85 13.36 -4.94
C ASN A 286 -10.06 12.80 -3.52
N THR A 287 -9.05 12.85 -2.66
CA THR A 287 -9.19 12.43 -1.27
C THR A 287 -10.03 13.40 -0.44
N ARG A 288 -10.00 14.70 -0.78
CA ARG A 288 -10.90 15.69 -0.19
C ARG A 288 -12.37 15.39 -0.50
N ALA A 289 -12.67 14.99 -1.71
CA ALA A 289 -14.03 14.65 -2.13
C ALA A 289 -14.47 13.26 -1.60
N ASN A 290 -13.61 12.25 -1.75
CA ASN A 290 -13.96 10.84 -1.64
C ASN A 290 -13.32 10.11 -0.46
N GLY A 291 -12.52 10.80 0.38
CA GLY A 291 -11.80 10.26 1.53
C GLY A 291 -10.49 9.56 1.15
N TRP A 292 -9.63 9.35 2.15
CA TRP A 292 -8.35 8.67 1.98
C TRP A 292 -8.49 7.33 1.25
N GLY A 293 -7.51 6.97 0.46
CA GLY A 293 -7.49 5.72 -0.31
C GLY A 293 -8.26 5.76 -1.63
N ALA A 294 -8.93 6.90 -1.94
CA ALA A 294 -9.77 7.06 -3.11
C ALA A 294 -9.03 6.71 -4.42
N MET A 295 -9.75 6.09 -5.33
CA MET A 295 -9.28 5.75 -6.67
C MET A 295 -10.23 6.30 -7.73
N ASP A 296 -9.68 6.65 -8.89
CA ASP A 296 -10.42 7.06 -10.07
C ASP A 296 -10.23 6.00 -11.17
N PRO A 297 -11.30 5.32 -11.61
CA PRO A 297 -11.25 4.36 -12.70
C PRO A 297 -10.69 4.94 -14.00
N GLY A 298 -10.89 6.25 -14.25
CA GLY A 298 -10.34 6.95 -15.41
C GLY A 298 -8.81 6.99 -15.39
N ILE A 299 -8.21 7.26 -14.23
CA ILE A 299 -6.75 7.24 -14.06
C ILE A 299 -6.21 5.81 -14.27
N TRP A 300 -6.89 4.79 -13.76
CA TRP A 300 -6.50 3.39 -14.02
C TRP A 300 -6.58 3.06 -15.51
N LYS A 301 -7.62 3.54 -16.19
CA LYS A 301 -7.77 3.33 -17.65
C LYS A 301 -6.63 4.00 -18.42
N GLU A 302 -6.30 5.26 -18.13
CA GLU A 302 -5.17 5.98 -18.76
C GLU A 302 -3.84 5.21 -18.59
N GLN A 303 -3.61 4.63 -17.41
CA GLN A 303 -2.43 3.81 -17.14
C GLN A 303 -2.43 2.54 -17.99
N ILE A 304 -3.56 1.81 -18.03
CA ILE A 304 -3.68 0.58 -18.82
C ILE A 304 -3.46 0.87 -20.31
N ASP A 305 -4.09 1.92 -20.84
CA ASP A 305 -3.94 2.30 -22.25
C ASP A 305 -2.47 2.61 -22.58
N LEU A 306 -1.80 3.42 -21.75
CA LEU A 306 -0.38 3.76 -21.93
C LEU A 306 0.52 2.52 -21.94
N TYR A 307 0.30 1.58 -21.00
CA TYR A 307 1.11 0.37 -20.92
C TYR A 307 0.78 -0.64 -22.02
N ALA A 308 -0.44 -0.62 -22.57
CA ALA A 308 -0.82 -1.37 -23.76
C ALA A 308 -0.12 -0.82 -25.00
N GLU A 309 -0.11 0.50 -25.21
CA GLU A 309 0.62 1.16 -26.30
C GLU A 309 2.13 0.82 -26.26
N LEU A 310 2.69 0.70 -25.06
CA LEU A 310 4.08 0.30 -24.84
C LEU A 310 4.35 -1.20 -25.04
N GLY A 311 3.33 -2.01 -25.33
CA GLY A 311 3.46 -3.47 -25.44
C GLY A 311 3.95 -4.16 -24.17
N GLN A 312 3.65 -3.58 -22.98
CA GLN A 312 4.16 -4.09 -21.71
C GLN A 312 3.35 -5.25 -21.14
N PHE A 313 2.16 -5.51 -21.68
CA PHE A 313 1.33 -6.64 -21.25
C PHE A 313 1.69 -7.91 -22.03
N SER A 314 2.25 -8.89 -21.34
CA SER A 314 2.82 -10.08 -21.98
C SER A 314 1.77 -11.10 -22.46
N LYS A 315 0.59 -11.14 -21.84
CA LYS A 315 -0.45 -12.15 -22.16
C LYS A 315 -1.71 -11.48 -22.72
N ARG A 316 -2.25 -10.50 -22.01
CA ARG A 316 -3.43 -9.74 -22.42
C ARG A 316 -3.48 -8.36 -21.79
N VAL A 317 -4.17 -7.43 -22.41
CA VAL A 317 -4.48 -6.13 -21.79
C VAL A 317 -5.61 -6.34 -20.77
N PRO A 318 -5.40 -6.00 -19.48
CA PRO A 318 -6.45 -6.15 -18.48
C PRO A 318 -7.49 -5.05 -18.61
N LYS A 319 -8.73 -5.32 -18.16
CA LYS A 319 -9.76 -4.30 -18.00
C LYS A 319 -9.62 -3.62 -16.64
N VAL A 320 -10.17 -2.41 -16.50
CA VAL A 320 -10.12 -1.65 -15.24
C VAL A 320 -10.72 -2.43 -14.07
N GLU A 321 -11.90 -3.03 -14.27
CA GLU A 321 -12.61 -3.82 -13.26
C GLU A 321 -11.89 -5.11 -12.84
N GLU A 322 -10.92 -5.56 -13.63
CA GLU A 322 -10.07 -6.69 -13.27
C GLU A 322 -8.87 -6.25 -12.40
N VAL A 323 -8.43 -4.99 -12.55
CA VAL A 323 -7.27 -4.44 -11.83
C VAL A 323 -7.68 -3.82 -10.50
N MET A 324 -8.87 -3.21 -10.42
CA MET A 324 -9.31 -2.50 -9.23
C MET A 324 -10.79 -2.74 -8.92
N THR A 325 -11.19 -2.49 -7.66
CA THR A 325 -12.59 -2.44 -7.22
C THR A 325 -12.81 -1.28 -6.26
N LEU A 326 -13.99 -0.69 -6.29
CA LEU A 326 -14.42 0.34 -5.34
C LEU A 326 -15.24 -0.23 -4.17
N ASP A 327 -15.49 -1.54 -4.11
CA ASP A 327 -16.40 -2.14 -3.13
C ASP A 327 -16.02 -1.80 -1.69
N ILE A 328 -14.73 -1.94 -1.34
CA ILE A 328 -14.24 -1.64 0.01
C ILE A 328 -14.29 -0.13 0.29
N LEU A 329 -13.96 0.71 -0.69
CA LEU A 329 -14.03 2.16 -0.55
C LEU A 329 -15.48 2.63 -0.40
N ASN A 330 -16.42 2.07 -1.15
CA ASN A 330 -17.84 2.37 -1.03
C ASN A 330 -18.39 1.95 0.35
N ALA A 331 -18.02 0.77 0.84
CA ALA A 331 -18.41 0.28 2.16
C ALA A 331 -17.82 1.13 3.32
N THR A 332 -16.83 1.96 3.06
CA THR A 332 -16.13 2.80 4.05
C THR A 332 -16.27 4.29 3.80
N ALA A 333 -17.09 4.72 2.83
CA ALA A 333 -17.15 6.11 2.35
C ALA A 333 -17.41 7.15 3.46
N GLY A 334 -18.30 6.85 4.42
CA GLY A 334 -18.64 7.75 5.52
C GLY A 334 -17.62 7.80 6.67
N ALA A 335 -16.63 6.90 6.67
CA ALA A 335 -15.67 6.74 7.79
C ALA A 335 -14.22 7.09 7.39
N ARG A 336 -13.97 7.40 6.13
CA ARG A 336 -12.64 7.78 5.66
C ARG A 336 -12.49 9.30 5.70
N PRO A 337 -11.41 9.84 6.32
CA PRO A 337 -11.18 11.28 6.43
C PRO A 337 -11.00 11.91 5.05
N LYS A 338 -11.57 13.10 4.89
CA LYS A 338 -11.57 13.89 3.67
C LYS A 338 -10.54 15.01 3.80
N LEU A 339 -9.29 14.69 3.46
CA LEU A 339 -8.16 15.60 3.46
C LEU A 339 -7.63 15.81 2.04
N GLY A 340 -7.05 17.01 1.79
CA GLY A 340 -6.45 17.34 0.50
C GLY A 340 -6.39 18.84 0.27
#